data_ab05456a995494bd1f8035680efff75a
#
_entry.id   ab05456a995494bd1f8035680efff75a
#
_cell.length_a   1.000
_cell.length_b   1.000
_cell.length_c   1.000
_cell.angle_alpha   90.00
_cell.angle_beta   90.00
_cell.angle_gamma   90.00
#
_symmetry.space_group_name_H-M   'P 1'
#
loop_
_entity.id
_entity.type
_entity.pdbx_description
1 polymer ?
#
loop_
_entity_poly.entity_id
_entity_poly.type
_entity_poly.pdbx_seq_one_letter_code
_entity_poly.pdbx_strand_id
1 'polypeptide(L)'
;MKKYIFLISAISALAISSCRKIETDGEKEVIVITQPGGNTPTAQTITLQGRINADTVLRKANTYILKGIVYLVGNHTMTIEAGTVIKGSFAGTDVAALVITRGSKINAQGTATEPIVFTSASPNPQSGDWGGLV
;
A
#
# COMPACT_ATOMS: atom_id res chain seq x y z
N MET A 1 53.92 -42.45 -20.13
CA MET A 1 53.53 -42.31 -18.73
C MET A 1 53.39 -40.82 -18.40
N LYS A 2 52.23 -40.23 -18.62
CA LYS A 2 51.91 -38.88 -18.15
C LYS A 2 50.44 -38.85 -17.74
N LYS A 3 50.21 -38.72 -16.45
CA LYS A 3 48.92 -38.61 -15.81
C LYS A 3 48.42 -37.20 -15.98
N TYR A 4 47.29 -36.99 -16.65
CA TYR A 4 46.59 -35.72 -16.68
C TYR A 4 45.48 -35.76 -15.63
N ILE A 5 45.63 -34.92 -14.63
CA ILE A 5 44.60 -34.66 -13.61
C ILE A 5 43.68 -33.59 -14.18
N PHE A 6 42.43 -33.96 -14.45
CA PHE A 6 41.38 -33.00 -14.79
C PHE A 6 40.77 -32.45 -13.53
N LEU A 7 41.01 -31.18 -13.26
CA LEU A 7 40.32 -30.39 -12.27
C LEU A 7 38.96 -29.96 -12.86
N ILE A 8 37.88 -30.58 -12.40
CA ILE A 8 36.52 -30.18 -12.72
C ILE A 8 36.12 -29.12 -11.70
N SER A 9 36.12 -27.87 -12.16
CA SER A 9 35.53 -26.75 -11.42
C SER A 9 34.01 -26.80 -11.52
N ALA A 10 33.35 -27.16 -10.43
CA ALA A 10 31.88 -27.11 -10.32
C ALA A 10 31.44 -25.67 -10.12
N ILE A 11 30.93 -25.05 -11.17
CA ILE A 11 30.22 -23.77 -11.09
C ILE A 11 28.80 -24.07 -10.62
N SER A 12 28.52 -23.77 -9.35
CA SER A 12 27.21 -23.82 -8.77
C SER A 12 26.40 -22.61 -9.24
N ALA A 13 25.52 -22.79 -10.22
CA ALA A 13 24.55 -21.79 -10.65
C ALA A 13 23.40 -21.75 -9.63
N LEU A 14 23.35 -20.70 -8.79
CA LEU A 14 22.16 -20.38 -8.00
C LEU A 14 21.07 -19.93 -8.97
N ALA A 15 20.13 -20.81 -9.25
CA ALA A 15 18.87 -20.47 -9.90
C ALA A 15 17.98 -19.74 -8.89
N ILE A 16 17.90 -18.42 -9.01
CA ILE A 16 16.89 -17.62 -8.29
C ILE A 16 15.56 -17.86 -9.00
N SER A 17 14.79 -18.82 -8.48
CA SER A 17 13.42 -19.05 -8.91
C SER A 17 12.54 -17.93 -8.39
N SER A 18 12.37 -16.88 -9.19
CA SER A 18 11.35 -15.87 -8.98
C SER A 18 10.02 -16.45 -9.45
N CYS A 19 9.26 -17.07 -8.57
CA CYS A 19 7.88 -17.43 -8.83
C CYS A 19 7.03 -16.16 -8.90
N ARG A 20 6.80 -15.63 -10.10
CA ARG A 20 5.68 -14.74 -10.39
C ARG A 20 4.43 -15.58 -10.53
N LYS A 21 3.57 -15.55 -9.52
CA LYS A 21 2.20 -16.02 -9.67
C LYS A 21 1.39 -14.90 -10.33
N ILE A 22 1.10 -15.06 -11.61
CA ILE A 22 0.16 -14.21 -12.32
C ILE A 22 -1.20 -14.87 -12.13
N GLU A 23 -2.01 -14.37 -11.22
CA GLU A 23 -3.42 -14.71 -11.17
C GLU A 23 -4.19 -13.67 -11.98
N THR A 24 -4.72 -14.14 -13.11
CA THR A 24 -5.60 -13.40 -13.98
C THR A 24 -7.02 -13.67 -13.49
N ASP A 25 -7.50 -12.86 -12.56
CA ASP A 25 -8.93 -12.74 -12.30
C ASP A 25 -9.24 -11.30 -11.89
N GLY A 26 -10.31 -10.76 -12.45
CA GLY A 26 -10.64 -9.35 -12.57
C GLY A 26 -10.87 -8.53 -11.29
N GLU A 27 -10.27 -8.88 -10.18
CA GLU A 27 -10.24 -8.08 -8.96
C GLU A 27 -8.86 -7.44 -8.82
N LYS A 28 -8.81 -6.12 -8.91
CA LYS A 28 -7.60 -5.35 -8.63
C LYS A 28 -7.26 -5.49 -7.15
N GLU A 29 -6.40 -6.44 -6.83
CA GLU A 29 -5.76 -6.51 -5.52
C GLU A 29 -4.84 -5.32 -5.29
N VAL A 30 -4.88 -4.79 -4.07
CA VAL A 30 -3.92 -3.80 -3.61
C VAL A 30 -2.55 -4.47 -3.52
N ILE A 31 -1.66 -4.17 -4.45
CA ILE A 31 -0.27 -4.59 -4.33
C ILE A 31 0.40 -3.65 -3.33
N VAL A 32 0.46 -4.06 -2.08
CA VAL A 32 1.36 -3.46 -1.11
C VAL A 32 2.77 -3.94 -1.44
N ILE A 33 3.56 -3.13 -2.11
CA ILE A 33 4.97 -3.43 -2.34
C ILE A 33 5.70 -3.19 -1.03
N THR A 34 5.82 -4.24 -0.22
CA THR A 34 6.71 -4.23 0.94
C THR A 34 8.10 -4.60 0.43
N GLN A 35 8.99 -3.63 0.31
CA GLN A 35 10.39 -3.86 0.01
C GLN A 35 11.11 -4.29 1.30
N PRO A 36 11.74 -5.48 1.36
CA PRO A 36 12.50 -5.89 2.53
C PRO A 36 13.91 -5.30 2.47
N GLY A 37 14.28 -4.59 3.49
CA GLY A 37 15.69 -4.31 3.77
C GLY A 37 16.03 -2.85 4.06
N GLY A 38 16.39 -2.58 5.32
CA GLY A 38 17.09 -1.35 5.71
C GLY A 38 16.42 -0.57 6.82
N ASN A 39 17.01 -0.59 8.01
CA ASN A 39 16.60 0.13 9.21
C ASN A 39 16.76 1.66 9.07
N THR A 40 15.91 2.29 8.29
CA THR A 40 15.55 3.70 8.43
C THR A 40 14.17 3.85 7.81
N PRO A 41 13.14 4.36 8.52
CA PRO A 41 11.84 4.59 7.91
C PRO A 41 11.97 5.77 6.95
N THR A 42 12.34 5.48 5.70
CA THR A 42 12.25 6.46 4.63
C THR A 42 10.77 6.69 4.37
N ALA A 43 10.33 7.94 4.53
CA ALA A 43 8.96 8.33 4.24
C ALA A 43 8.60 7.92 2.80
N GLN A 44 7.59 7.08 2.65
CA GLN A 44 7.15 6.58 1.36
C GLN A 44 5.77 7.13 1.02
N THR A 45 5.51 7.30 -0.26
CA THR A 45 4.16 7.54 -0.77
C THR A 45 3.57 6.22 -1.22
N ILE A 46 2.48 5.81 -0.58
CA ILE A 46 1.79 4.53 -0.83
C ILE A 46 0.44 4.83 -1.47
N THR A 47 0.17 4.23 -2.63
CA THR A 47 -1.13 4.34 -3.27
C THR A 47 -2.03 3.20 -2.85
N LEU A 48 -3.25 3.53 -2.38
CA LEU A 48 -4.31 2.60 -2.06
C LEU A 48 -5.39 2.70 -3.12
N GLN A 49 -5.83 1.56 -3.68
CA GLN A 49 -6.88 1.50 -4.70
C GLN A 49 -7.63 0.17 -4.63
N GLY A 50 -8.91 0.18 -5.01
CA GLY A 50 -9.73 -1.02 -5.07
C GLY A 50 -10.14 -1.54 -3.69
N ARG A 51 -10.04 -2.85 -3.44
CA ARG A 51 -10.55 -3.53 -2.24
C ARG A 51 -9.42 -3.94 -1.32
N ILE A 52 -9.51 -3.57 -0.05
CA ILE A 52 -8.62 -3.98 1.03
C ILE A 52 -9.35 -5.07 1.82
N ASN A 53 -8.86 -6.29 1.75
CA ASN A 53 -9.45 -7.48 2.35
C ASN A 53 -8.59 -8.08 3.48
N ALA A 54 -7.83 -7.23 4.16
CA ALA A 54 -6.99 -7.60 5.30
C ALA A 54 -6.94 -6.47 6.33
N ASP A 55 -6.63 -6.82 7.57
CA ASP A 55 -6.33 -5.83 8.59
C ASP A 55 -5.13 -5.00 8.17
N THR A 56 -5.30 -3.68 8.18
CA THR A 56 -4.33 -2.76 7.58
C THR A 56 -3.95 -1.67 8.57
N VAL A 57 -2.66 -1.36 8.66
CA VAL A 57 -2.15 -0.27 9.49
C VAL A 57 -1.52 0.80 8.61
N LEU A 58 -2.08 2.02 8.67
CA LEU A 58 -1.50 3.19 8.02
C LEU A 58 -0.59 3.93 9.01
N ARG A 59 0.70 3.97 8.69
CA ARG A 59 1.74 4.51 9.57
C ARG A 59 2.05 5.97 9.27
N LYS A 60 2.29 6.78 10.30
CA LYS A 60 2.60 8.22 10.15
C LYS A 60 3.88 8.51 9.35
N ALA A 61 4.81 7.55 9.29
CA ALA A 61 6.03 7.69 8.48
C ALA A 61 5.75 7.82 6.97
N ASN A 62 4.56 7.39 6.51
CA ASN A 62 4.19 7.37 5.11
C ASN A 62 3.08 8.37 4.78
N THR A 63 3.01 8.77 3.52
CA THR A 63 1.87 9.49 2.95
C THR A 63 1.05 8.51 2.10
N TYR A 64 -0.26 8.51 2.27
CA TYR A 64 -1.15 7.63 1.52
C TYR A 64 -1.94 8.41 0.49
N ILE A 65 -2.03 7.87 -0.74
CA ILE A 65 -2.86 8.41 -1.82
C ILE A 65 -3.96 7.41 -2.12
N LEU A 66 -5.20 7.82 -1.93
CA LEU A 66 -6.37 7.05 -2.36
C LEU A 66 -6.62 7.33 -3.84
N LYS A 67 -6.75 6.28 -4.65
CA LYS A 67 -7.03 6.40 -6.08
C LYS A 67 -8.31 5.66 -6.44
N GLY A 68 -9.30 6.41 -6.97
CA GLY A 68 -10.63 5.88 -7.19
C GLY A 68 -11.30 5.46 -5.87
N ILE A 69 -12.34 4.64 -5.93
CA ILE A 69 -13.05 4.18 -4.73
C ILE A 69 -12.27 3.05 -4.07
N VAL A 70 -11.84 3.28 -2.83
CA VAL A 70 -11.14 2.30 -1.99
C VAL A 70 -12.13 1.73 -0.99
N TYR A 71 -12.27 0.41 -0.95
CA TYR A 71 -13.18 -0.29 -0.05
C TYR A 71 -12.40 -1.08 0.99
N LEU A 72 -12.71 -0.90 2.26
CA LEU A 72 -12.33 -1.86 3.31
C LEU A 72 -13.45 -2.88 3.45
N VAL A 73 -13.16 -4.15 3.23
CA VAL A 73 -14.15 -5.22 3.15
C VAL A 73 -13.81 -6.39 4.08
N GLY A 74 -14.72 -7.36 4.22
CA GLY A 74 -14.42 -8.66 4.85
C GLY A 74 -14.31 -8.63 6.38
N ASN A 75 -14.96 -7.68 7.07
CA ASN A 75 -14.90 -7.53 8.53
C ASN A 75 -13.52 -7.15 9.08
N HIS A 76 -12.67 -6.57 8.24
CA HIS A 76 -11.33 -6.15 8.60
C HIS A 76 -11.30 -4.77 9.26
N THR A 77 -10.19 -4.50 9.96
CA THR A 77 -9.96 -3.23 10.65
C THR A 77 -8.83 -2.46 9.95
N MET A 78 -9.09 -1.19 9.65
CA MET A 78 -8.05 -0.24 9.26
C MET A 78 -7.68 0.61 10.48
N THR A 79 -6.43 0.51 10.90
CA THR A 79 -5.88 1.34 11.99
C THR A 79 -5.01 2.43 11.37
N ILE A 80 -5.24 3.67 11.76
CA ILE A 80 -4.49 4.84 11.28
C ILE A 80 -3.75 5.46 12.46
N GLU A 81 -2.43 5.50 12.38
CA GLU A 81 -1.60 6.11 13.40
C GLU A 81 -1.83 7.63 13.46
N ALA A 82 -1.72 8.21 14.66
CA ALA A 82 -1.74 9.66 14.84
C ALA A 82 -0.66 10.35 13.97
N GLY A 83 -0.99 11.48 13.37
CA GLY A 83 -0.10 12.22 12.46
C GLY A 83 -0.03 11.70 11.03
N THR A 84 -0.80 10.65 10.68
CA THR A 84 -0.84 10.14 9.32
C THR A 84 -1.57 11.09 8.36
N VAL A 85 -1.03 11.23 7.14
CA VAL A 85 -1.63 12.03 6.08
C VAL A 85 -2.17 11.11 4.98
N ILE A 86 -3.47 11.24 4.69
CA ILE A 86 -4.18 10.53 3.64
C ILE A 86 -4.72 11.55 2.63
N LYS A 87 -4.38 11.38 1.36
CA LYS A 87 -4.77 12.28 0.28
C LYS A 87 -5.67 11.57 -0.72
N GLY A 88 -6.82 12.13 -1.01
CA GLY A 88 -7.72 11.64 -2.04
C GLY A 88 -7.34 12.19 -3.42
N SER A 89 -7.26 11.33 -4.43
CA SER A 89 -7.16 11.75 -5.83
C SER A 89 -8.40 12.55 -6.23
N PHE A 90 -8.20 13.61 -7.02
CA PHE A 90 -9.23 14.63 -7.29
C PHE A 90 -9.59 14.78 -8.78
N ALA A 91 -8.85 14.10 -9.67
CA ALA A 91 -8.97 14.35 -11.12
C ALA A 91 -9.52 13.15 -11.90
N GLY A 92 -10.39 13.45 -12.86
CA GLY A 92 -10.89 12.51 -13.86
C GLY A 92 -11.69 11.35 -13.26
N THR A 93 -11.44 10.14 -13.74
CA THR A 93 -12.09 8.91 -13.26
C THR A 93 -11.51 8.38 -11.96
N ASP A 94 -10.44 8.99 -11.47
CA ASP A 94 -9.70 8.57 -10.29
C ASP A 94 -10.10 9.33 -9.01
N VAL A 95 -11.21 10.10 -9.06
CA VAL A 95 -11.74 10.79 -7.87
C VAL A 95 -11.93 9.76 -6.75
N ALA A 96 -11.27 10.02 -5.62
CA ALA A 96 -11.17 9.06 -4.55
C ALA A 96 -12.35 9.12 -3.59
N ALA A 97 -12.68 7.97 -3.00
CA ALA A 97 -13.44 7.85 -1.76
C ALA A 97 -12.91 6.67 -0.96
N LEU A 98 -12.96 6.75 0.37
CA LEU A 98 -12.67 5.62 1.25
C LEU A 98 -13.99 5.12 1.84
N VAL A 99 -14.36 3.89 1.50
CA VAL A 99 -15.61 3.27 1.94
C VAL A 99 -15.32 2.16 2.94
N ILE A 100 -15.84 2.30 4.16
CA ILE A 100 -15.77 1.27 5.19
C ILE A 100 -17.05 0.44 5.09
N THR A 101 -16.94 -0.76 4.54
CA THR A 101 -18.11 -1.61 4.30
C THR A 101 -18.66 -2.20 5.59
N ARG A 102 -19.88 -2.72 5.52
CA ARG A 102 -20.56 -3.36 6.65
C ARG A 102 -19.69 -4.44 7.29
N GLY A 103 -19.55 -4.38 8.62
CA GLY A 103 -18.73 -5.30 9.41
C GLY A 103 -17.25 -4.91 9.52
N SER A 104 -16.73 -4.10 8.60
CA SER A 104 -15.39 -3.54 8.71
C SER A 104 -15.35 -2.36 9.67
N LYS A 105 -14.16 -2.02 10.15
CA LYS A 105 -13.97 -0.96 11.16
C LYS A 105 -12.79 -0.06 10.77
N ILE A 106 -12.90 1.22 11.12
CA ILE A 106 -11.78 2.15 11.09
C ILE A 106 -11.45 2.59 12.52
N ASN A 107 -10.18 2.55 12.86
CA ASN A 107 -9.64 3.10 14.10
C ASN A 107 -8.67 4.23 13.72
N ALA A 108 -9.12 5.47 13.86
CA ALA A 108 -8.40 6.66 13.43
C ALA A 108 -8.37 7.67 14.59
N GLN A 109 -7.51 7.40 15.58
CA GLN A 109 -7.38 8.24 16.76
C GLN A 109 -6.15 9.14 16.62
N GLY A 110 -6.38 10.40 16.26
CA GLY A 110 -5.35 11.43 16.27
C GLY A 110 -5.21 12.07 17.66
N THR A 111 -4.19 12.89 17.82
CA THR A 111 -3.98 13.73 19.00
C THR A 111 -4.00 15.21 18.62
N ALA A 112 -4.04 16.09 19.61
CA ALA A 112 -3.99 17.54 19.36
C ALA A 112 -2.68 17.98 18.67
N THR A 113 -1.57 17.28 18.97
CA THR A 113 -0.25 17.54 18.39
C THR A 113 0.04 16.73 17.13
N GLU A 114 -0.65 15.61 16.94
CA GLU A 114 -0.50 14.72 15.79
C GLU A 114 -1.88 14.34 15.23
N PRO A 115 -2.60 15.27 14.59
CA PRO A 115 -3.90 14.97 14.00
C PRO A 115 -3.74 14.05 12.80
N ILE A 116 -4.72 13.18 12.55
CA ILE A 116 -4.83 12.46 11.30
C ILE A 116 -5.45 13.41 10.28
N VAL A 117 -4.81 13.55 9.11
CA VAL A 117 -5.23 14.50 8.08
C VAL A 117 -5.75 13.75 6.86
N PHE A 118 -7.04 13.96 6.55
CA PHE A 118 -7.64 13.57 5.28
C PHE A 118 -7.80 14.82 4.43
N THR A 119 -7.19 14.83 3.24
CA THR A 119 -7.19 15.99 2.36
C THR A 119 -7.20 15.58 0.89
N SER A 120 -7.25 16.56 -0.02
CA SER A 120 -7.09 16.33 -1.45
C SER A 120 -5.61 16.17 -1.83
N ALA A 121 -5.35 15.40 -2.88
CA ALA A 121 -4.05 15.35 -3.54
C ALA A 121 -3.81 16.55 -4.46
N SER A 122 -4.79 17.44 -4.63
CA SER A 122 -4.66 18.69 -5.39
C SER A 122 -3.57 19.60 -4.81
N PRO A 123 -2.83 20.35 -5.65
CA PRO A 123 -1.93 21.41 -5.19
C PRO A 123 -2.64 22.51 -4.40
N ASN A 124 -3.93 22.75 -4.72
CA ASN A 124 -4.80 23.70 -4.05
C ASN A 124 -6.07 22.96 -3.58
N PRO A 125 -6.04 22.27 -2.42
CA PRO A 125 -7.16 21.48 -1.95
C PRO A 125 -8.44 22.31 -1.79
N GLN A 126 -9.55 21.82 -2.39
CA GLN A 126 -10.85 22.43 -2.34
C GLN A 126 -11.88 21.45 -1.76
N SER A 127 -12.96 22.00 -1.21
CA SER A 127 -14.12 21.20 -0.84
C SER A 127 -14.74 20.57 -2.09
N GLY A 128 -15.00 19.25 -2.03
CA GLY A 128 -15.56 18.50 -3.16
C GLY A 128 -14.54 17.89 -4.12
N ASP A 129 -13.23 18.09 -3.90
CA ASP A 129 -12.18 17.47 -4.72
C ASP A 129 -12.25 15.94 -4.70
N TRP A 130 -12.67 15.35 -3.59
CA TRP A 130 -12.81 13.91 -3.44
C TRP A 130 -14.01 13.52 -2.58
N GLY A 131 -14.44 12.28 -2.64
CA GLY A 131 -15.66 11.78 -2.03
C GLY A 131 -15.64 11.64 -0.50
N GLY A 132 -14.47 11.78 0.13
CA GLY A 132 -14.37 11.68 1.57
C GLY A 132 -14.33 10.25 2.11
N LEU A 133 -14.66 10.14 3.42
CA LEU A 133 -14.80 8.88 4.14
C LEU A 133 -16.28 8.56 4.30
N VAL A 134 -16.67 7.33 3.92
CA VAL A 134 -18.04 6.83 3.92
C VAL A 134 -18.16 5.55 4.74
#